data_52f1a4b7081d2a88427a42cf8cec2bc3
#
_entry.id   52f1a4b7081d2a88427a42cf8cec2bc3
#
_cell.length_a   1.000
_cell.length_b   1.000
_cell.length_c   1.000
_cell.angle_alpha   90.00
_cell.angle_beta   90.00
_cell.angle_gamma   90.00
#
_symmetry.space_group_name_H-M   'P 1'
#
loop_
_entity.id
_entity.type
_entity.pdbx_description
1 polymer ?
#
loop_
_entity_poly.entity_id
_entity_poly.type
_entity_poly.pdbx_seq_one_letter_code
_entity_poly.pdbx_strand_id
1 'polypeptide(L)'
;ILFVLLPFIMWSQETITISGNVKDFDTGESLIGATIFIPELQLGTSTNNYGWFSITIPDGQYNAQISYIGYITEQINIGSNLNNNELNINLKKTSNNLDEVKLTGERKDINIQSSDIGKVELEIKTIDRIPVLMGEKDILKTIQLLPGVQSGGEGTSGFYVRGGGPDQNLILLDEAVVYNASHLFGFFSVFNSDAINNIDLIKGSMPANYGGRLSAVLDVNMKDGNNKKFGVEGGIGLISSRITIEGPIKKDTSSFIISARRTYFDVLTKPYVDTTSFSGSGYYFYDLTTKANYRLSKKDRIFISGYFGRDVFTFNS
;
A
#
# COMPACT_ATOMS: atom_id res chain seq x y z
N ILE A 1 46.50 -48.05 -7.29
CA ILE A 1 45.33 -47.15 -7.42
C ILE A 1 45.85 -45.74 -7.21
N LEU A 2 46.05 -45.02 -8.33
CA LEU A 2 46.53 -43.61 -8.33
C LEU A 2 45.30 -42.71 -8.21
N PHE A 3 45.09 -42.03 -7.06
CA PHE A 3 44.05 -41.05 -6.85
C PHE A 3 44.55 -39.71 -7.47
N VAL A 4 44.06 -39.35 -8.66
CA VAL A 4 44.34 -38.07 -9.26
C VAL A 4 43.43 -37.03 -8.57
N LEU A 5 43.99 -36.23 -7.65
CA LEU A 5 43.38 -35.03 -7.08
C LEU A 5 43.35 -33.95 -8.17
N LEU A 6 42.24 -33.84 -8.90
CA LEU A 6 41.96 -32.67 -9.73
C LEU A 6 41.62 -31.48 -8.81
N PRO A 7 42.33 -30.36 -8.86
CA PRO A 7 41.95 -29.17 -8.17
C PRO A 7 40.65 -28.62 -8.86
N PHE A 8 39.55 -28.62 -8.14
CA PHE A 8 38.36 -27.86 -8.55
C PHE A 8 38.74 -26.37 -8.47
N ILE A 9 39.07 -25.77 -9.60
CA ILE A 9 39.18 -24.32 -9.72
C ILE A 9 37.76 -23.79 -9.64
N MET A 10 37.31 -23.38 -8.46
CA MET A 10 36.10 -22.61 -8.29
C MET A 10 36.35 -21.23 -8.88
N TRP A 11 35.82 -20.97 -10.06
CA TRP A 11 35.71 -19.62 -10.58
C TRP A 11 34.66 -18.91 -9.76
N SER A 12 35.08 -18.05 -8.84
CA SER A 12 34.22 -17.07 -8.22
C SER A 12 33.84 -16.06 -9.30
N GLN A 13 32.57 -16.03 -9.71
CA GLN A 13 32.03 -14.96 -10.56
C GLN A 13 32.04 -13.68 -9.71
N GLU A 14 32.70 -12.64 -10.19
CA GLU A 14 32.56 -11.32 -9.60
C GLU A 14 31.11 -10.89 -9.73
N THR A 15 30.53 -10.38 -8.64
CA THR A 15 29.16 -9.88 -8.58
C THR A 15 29.13 -8.42 -8.18
N ILE A 16 28.19 -7.69 -8.71
CA ILE A 16 27.93 -6.30 -8.35
C ILE A 16 26.54 -6.18 -7.74
N THR A 17 26.40 -5.34 -6.73
CA THR A 17 25.10 -5.01 -6.14
C THR A 17 24.69 -3.62 -6.58
N ILE A 18 23.53 -3.55 -7.21
CA ILE A 18 22.88 -2.32 -7.67
C ILE A 18 21.68 -2.07 -6.76
N SER A 19 21.54 -0.85 -6.29
CA SER A 19 20.44 -0.45 -5.43
C SER A 19 19.87 0.89 -5.88
N GLY A 20 18.69 1.24 -5.39
CA GLY A 20 18.11 2.52 -5.77
C GLY A 20 16.71 2.74 -5.26
N ASN A 21 16.14 3.88 -5.67
CA ASN A 21 14.78 4.26 -5.35
C ASN A 21 13.97 4.47 -6.63
N VAL A 22 12.73 4.02 -6.63
CA VAL A 22 11.75 4.27 -7.69
C VAL A 22 10.66 5.20 -7.17
N LYS A 23 10.37 6.28 -7.91
CA LYS A 23 9.44 7.34 -7.50
C LYS A 23 8.52 7.75 -8.65
N ASP A 24 7.39 8.31 -8.29
CA ASP A 24 6.51 9.03 -9.20
C ASP A 24 7.18 10.34 -9.66
N PHE A 25 7.23 10.57 -10.95
CA PHE A 25 7.83 11.78 -11.54
C PHE A 25 7.09 13.06 -11.14
N ASP A 26 5.76 13.02 -11.02
CA ASP A 26 4.93 14.20 -10.80
C ASP A 26 4.79 14.58 -9.33
N THR A 27 4.75 13.60 -8.43
CA THR A 27 4.54 13.81 -6.99
C THR A 27 5.80 13.60 -6.16
N GLY A 28 6.78 12.84 -6.67
CA GLY A 28 7.97 12.40 -5.96
C GLY A 28 7.69 11.36 -4.89
N GLU A 29 6.49 10.79 -4.86
CA GLU A 29 6.09 9.71 -3.96
C GLU A 29 6.84 8.42 -4.30
N SER A 30 7.19 7.65 -3.29
CA SER A 30 7.84 6.36 -3.45
C SER A 30 6.88 5.33 -4.06
N LEU A 31 7.31 4.62 -5.10
CA LEU A 31 6.52 3.56 -5.73
C LEU A 31 6.84 2.23 -5.08
N ILE A 32 5.88 1.71 -4.32
CA ILE A 32 5.96 0.44 -3.59
C ILE A 32 5.61 -0.70 -4.54
N GLY A 33 6.40 -1.79 -4.53
CA GLY A 33 6.14 -2.94 -5.42
C GLY A 33 6.51 -2.71 -6.89
N ALA A 34 7.19 -1.60 -7.25
CA ALA A 34 7.69 -1.41 -8.61
C ALA A 34 8.70 -2.52 -8.95
N THR A 35 8.54 -3.13 -10.10
CA THR A 35 9.34 -4.27 -10.54
C THR A 35 10.57 -3.80 -11.32
N ILE A 36 11.74 -4.28 -10.96
CA ILE A 36 13.00 -4.16 -11.67
C ILE A 36 13.33 -5.55 -12.24
N PHE A 37 13.34 -5.69 -13.56
CA PHE A 37 13.58 -6.98 -14.23
C PHE A 37 14.71 -6.86 -15.24
N ILE A 38 15.61 -7.83 -15.24
CA ILE A 38 16.76 -7.93 -16.14
C ILE A 38 16.53 -9.14 -17.07
N PRO A 39 16.05 -8.92 -18.30
CA PRO A 39 15.67 -10.00 -19.20
C PRO A 39 16.83 -10.95 -19.54
N GLU A 40 18.04 -10.41 -19.69
CA GLU A 40 19.24 -11.19 -20.06
C GLU A 40 19.62 -12.22 -18.99
N LEU A 41 19.34 -11.93 -17.73
CA LEU A 41 19.65 -12.80 -16.61
C LEU A 41 18.44 -13.57 -16.08
N GLN A 42 17.25 -13.25 -16.55
CA GLN A 42 15.96 -13.74 -16.01
C GLN A 42 15.87 -13.50 -14.49
N LEU A 43 16.46 -12.39 -14.02
CA LEU A 43 16.47 -12.00 -12.61
C LEU A 43 15.65 -10.72 -12.43
N GLY A 44 14.99 -10.63 -11.27
CA GLY A 44 14.24 -9.45 -10.92
C GLY A 44 14.11 -9.24 -9.41
N THR A 45 13.76 -8.03 -9.04
CA THR A 45 13.42 -7.63 -7.68
C THR A 45 12.30 -6.62 -7.70
N SER A 46 11.70 -6.34 -6.56
CA SER A 46 10.70 -5.27 -6.42
C SER A 46 11.10 -4.27 -5.35
N THR A 47 10.56 -3.06 -5.44
CA THR A 47 10.75 -2.06 -4.39
C THR A 47 9.99 -2.41 -3.12
N ASN A 48 10.60 -2.11 -1.97
CA ASN A 48 9.98 -2.27 -0.66
C ASN A 48 8.99 -1.12 -0.35
N ASN A 49 8.43 -1.09 0.87
CA ASN A 49 7.47 -0.09 1.35
C ASN A 49 8.00 1.37 1.30
N TYR A 50 9.29 1.55 1.08
CA TYR A 50 9.96 2.84 0.97
C TYR A 50 10.37 3.19 -0.46
N GLY A 51 9.96 2.35 -1.45
CA GLY A 51 10.33 2.51 -2.86
C GLY A 51 11.79 2.17 -3.16
N TRP A 52 12.49 1.49 -2.23
CA TRP A 52 13.90 1.12 -2.39
C TRP A 52 14.04 -0.34 -2.84
N PHE A 53 15.00 -0.59 -3.72
CA PHE A 53 15.36 -1.92 -4.18
C PHE A 53 16.87 -2.18 -4.10
N SER A 54 17.23 -3.47 -4.08
CA SER A 54 18.58 -3.95 -4.23
C SER A 54 18.58 -5.25 -5.00
N ILE A 55 19.52 -5.40 -5.94
CA ILE A 55 19.72 -6.61 -6.71
C ILE A 55 21.20 -6.87 -6.92
N THR A 56 21.62 -8.12 -6.67
CA THR A 56 23.01 -8.56 -6.90
C THR A 56 23.05 -9.39 -8.19
N ILE A 57 23.89 -8.99 -9.12
CA ILE A 57 24.03 -9.60 -10.46
C ILE A 57 25.48 -9.91 -10.76
N PRO A 58 25.78 -10.84 -11.68
CA PRO A 58 27.15 -11.04 -12.19
C PRO A 58 27.70 -9.73 -12.76
N ASP A 59 29.00 -9.55 -12.67
CA ASP A 59 29.65 -8.39 -13.27
C ASP A 59 29.44 -8.39 -14.81
N GLY A 60 29.03 -7.24 -15.35
CA GLY A 60 28.65 -7.10 -16.75
C GLY A 60 27.81 -5.86 -17.03
N GLN A 61 27.29 -5.76 -18.25
CA GLN A 61 26.35 -4.71 -18.65
C GLN A 61 25.02 -5.34 -19.07
N TYR A 62 23.93 -4.83 -18.53
CA TYR A 62 22.61 -5.37 -18.74
C TYR A 62 21.58 -4.24 -18.91
N ASN A 63 20.44 -4.57 -19.53
CA ASN A 63 19.30 -3.67 -19.63
C ASN A 63 18.27 -4.03 -18.55
N ALA A 64 18.07 -3.18 -17.57
CA ALA A 64 16.99 -3.32 -16.60
C ALA A 64 15.72 -2.64 -17.13
N GLN A 65 14.60 -3.34 -17.02
CA GLN A 65 13.26 -2.84 -17.27
C GLN A 65 12.60 -2.53 -15.93
N ILE A 66 12.21 -1.27 -15.74
CA ILE A 66 11.54 -0.81 -14.53
C ILE A 66 10.08 -0.55 -14.88
N SER A 67 9.18 -1.29 -14.24
CA SER A 67 7.75 -1.22 -14.52
C SER A 67 6.93 -1.11 -13.24
N TYR A 68 5.83 -0.35 -13.35
CA TYR A 68 4.82 -0.24 -12.30
C TYR A 68 3.45 -0.03 -12.94
N ILE A 69 2.38 -0.57 -12.34
CA ILE A 69 1.04 -0.51 -12.92
C ILE A 69 0.58 0.95 -13.04
N GLY A 70 0.12 1.31 -14.25
CA GLY A 70 -0.31 2.69 -14.56
C GLY A 70 0.83 3.66 -14.85
N TYR A 71 2.06 3.16 -15.03
CA TYR A 71 3.23 3.95 -15.39
C TYR A 71 3.87 3.45 -16.70
N ILE A 72 4.60 4.33 -17.35
CA ILE A 72 5.39 3.99 -18.54
C ILE A 72 6.61 3.20 -18.08
N THR A 73 6.83 2.02 -18.68
CA THR A 73 8.02 1.21 -18.40
C THR A 73 9.26 1.94 -18.87
N GLU A 74 10.25 2.08 -17.99
CA GLU A 74 11.55 2.69 -18.30
C GLU A 74 12.62 1.60 -18.46
N GLN A 75 13.57 1.82 -19.38
CA GLN A 75 14.71 0.94 -19.59
C GLN A 75 15.99 1.67 -19.26
N ILE A 76 16.83 1.07 -18.44
CA ILE A 76 18.07 1.66 -17.97
C ILE A 76 19.20 0.65 -18.14
N ASN A 77 20.33 1.11 -18.70
CA ASN A 77 21.56 0.31 -18.70
C ASN A 77 22.17 0.29 -17.31
N ILE A 78 22.43 -0.90 -16.80
CA ILE A 78 23.00 -1.16 -15.48
C ILE A 78 24.25 -2.03 -15.62
N GLY A 79 25.23 -1.88 -14.70
CA GLY A 79 26.44 -2.71 -14.69
C GLY A 79 27.67 -1.95 -14.24
N SER A 80 28.84 -2.54 -14.48
CA SER A 80 30.16 -2.11 -14.00
C SER A 80 30.58 -0.69 -14.42
N ASN A 81 29.94 -0.10 -15.44
CA ASN A 81 30.25 1.27 -15.91
C ASN A 81 29.51 2.38 -15.17
N LEU A 82 28.66 2.03 -14.20
CA LEU A 82 28.00 3.05 -13.37
C LEU A 82 29.00 3.64 -12.38
N ASN A 83 29.26 4.94 -12.49
CA ASN A 83 30.08 5.70 -11.52
C ASN A 83 29.47 5.68 -10.10
N ASN A 84 28.23 5.22 -9.97
CA ASN A 84 27.52 5.09 -8.71
C ASN A 84 26.50 3.93 -8.86
N ASN A 85 26.60 2.93 -8.01
CA ASN A 85 25.69 1.78 -7.98
C ASN A 85 24.31 2.11 -7.37
N GLU A 86 24.06 3.38 -7.05
CA GLU A 86 22.79 3.87 -6.54
C GLU A 86 22.00 4.60 -7.62
N LEU A 87 20.81 4.08 -7.96
CA LEU A 87 19.93 4.60 -8.99
C LEU A 87 18.76 5.40 -8.37
N ASN A 88 18.42 6.52 -9.00
CA ASN A 88 17.21 7.29 -8.68
C ASN A 88 16.32 7.34 -9.92
N ILE A 89 15.25 6.55 -9.92
CA ILE A 89 14.38 6.31 -11.04
C ILE A 89 13.06 7.05 -10.81
N ASN A 90 12.60 7.84 -11.80
CA ASN A 90 11.35 8.58 -11.70
C ASN A 90 10.42 8.15 -12.85
N LEU A 91 9.44 7.30 -12.55
CA LEU A 91 8.48 6.83 -13.54
C LEU A 91 7.39 7.87 -13.80
N LYS A 92 7.00 8.01 -15.05
CA LYS A 92 5.88 8.87 -15.48
C LYS A 92 4.61 8.05 -15.58
N LYS A 93 3.49 8.61 -15.09
CA LYS A 93 2.17 7.99 -15.29
C LYS A 93 1.85 7.88 -16.78
N THR A 94 1.24 6.77 -17.14
CA THR A 94 0.65 6.63 -18.47
C THR A 94 -0.49 7.65 -18.59
N SER A 95 -0.42 8.56 -19.56
CA SER A 95 -1.56 9.44 -19.86
C SER A 95 -2.70 8.55 -20.40
N ASN A 96 -3.81 8.51 -19.67
CA ASN A 96 -5.01 7.80 -20.09
C ASN A 96 -5.65 8.54 -21.28
N ASN A 97 -5.17 8.29 -22.49
CA ASN A 97 -6.09 8.20 -23.61
C ASN A 97 -6.67 6.79 -23.52
N LEU A 98 -8.00 6.71 -23.45
CA LEU A 98 -8.77 5.47 -23.45
C LEU A 98 -8.65 4.76 -24.80
N ASP A 99 -7.46 4.26 -25.11
CA ASP A 99 -7.34 3.17 -26.02
C ASP A 99 -7.77 1.92 -25.26
N GLU A 100 -8.76 1.25 -25.85
CA GLU A 100 -9.32 -0.01 -25.40
C GLU A 100 -8.23 -0.89 -24.81
N VAL A 101 -8.23 -1.07 -23.49
CA VAL A 101 -7.34 -2.01 -22.82
C VAL A 101 -7.75 -3.38 -23.32
N LYS A 102 -7.12 -3.85 -24.38
CA LYS A 102 -7.09 -5.27 -24.72
C LYS A 102 -6.45 -5.95 -23.51
N LEU A 103 -7.28 -6.58 -22.72
CA LEU A 103 -6.87 -7.58 -21.74
C LEU A 103 -6.23 -8.73 -22.53
N THR A 104 -5.01 -8.53 -22.99
CA THR A 104 -4.17 -9.63 -23.45
C THR A 104 -3.80 -10.40 -22.22
N GLY A 105 -4.26 -11.65 -22.24
CA GLY A 105 -4.25 -12.65 -21.20
C GLY A 105 -3.16 -12.52 -20.16
N GLU A 106 -3.62 -12.66 -18.92
CA GLU A 106 -2.90 -13.03 -17.72
C GLU A 106 -1.40 -13.30 -17.92
N ARG A 107 -0.56 -12.47 -17.37
CA ARG A 107 0.79 -12.89 -17.01
C ARG A 107 0.67 -14.00 -15.97
N LYS A 108 0.53 -15.23 -16.45
CA LYS A 108 0.47 -16.44 -15.60
C LYS A 108 1.72 -16.66 -14.76
N ASP A 109 2.79 -15.90 -15.02
CA ASP A 109 4.13 -16.16 -14.50
C ASP A 109 4.51 -15.28 -13.29
N ILE A 110 3.76 -14.23 -12.95
CA ILE A 110 4.06 -13.37 -11.80
C ILE A 110 4.00 -14.15 -10.48
N ASN A 111 3.08 -15.11 -10.36
CA ASN A 111 2.95 -15.93 -9.16
C ASN A 111 4.02 -17.05 -9.03
N ILE A 112 4.80 -17.29 -10.07
CA ILE A 112 5.83 -18.36 -10.08
C ILE A 112 7.22 -17.78 -9.73
N GLN A 113 7.42 -16.47 -9.96
CA GLN A 113 8.73 -15.81 -9.77
C GLN A 113 8.82 -14.99 -8.49
N SER A 114 7.70 -14.66 -7.82
CA SER A 114 7.74 -14.00 -6.51
C SER A 114 7.98 -15.04 -5.41
N SER A 115 8.95 -14.80 -4.54
CA SER A 115 9.20 -15.60 -3.33
C SER A 115 8.05 -15.56 -2.33
N ASP A 116 7.09 -14.67 -2.50
CA ASP A 116 5.99 -14.40 -1.58
C ASP A 116 4.72 -15.13 -1.99
N ILE A 117 4.72 -16.44 -1.79
CA ILE A 117 3.54 -17.28 -2.04
C ILE A 117 2.42 -16.90 -1.07
N GLY A 118 1.30 -16.41 -1.63
CA GLY A 118 0.11 -16.05 -0.84
C GLY A 118 -0.06 -14.57 -0.54
N LYS A 119 0.83 -13.69 -1.02
CA LYS A 119 0.65 -12.24 -1.00
C LYS A 119 -0.31 -11.82 -2.12
N VAL A 120 -1.28 -10.98 -1.77
CA VAL A 120 -2.19 -10.31 -2.70
C VAL A 120 -2.04 -8.81 -2.47
N GLU A 121 -1.56 -8.11 -3.48
CA GLU A 121 -1.43 -6.66 -3.47
C GLU A 121 -2.68 -6.03 -4.08
N LEU A 122 -3.23 -5.03 -3.39
CA LEU A 122 -4.39 -4.26 -3.82
C LEU A 122 -4.02 -2.80 -3.95
N GLU A 123 -4.05 -2.30 -5.17
CA GLU A 123 -3.92 -0.87 -5.42
C GLU A 123 -5.23 -0.14 -5.12
N ILE A 124 -5.12 1.07 -4.59
CA ILE A 124 -6.27 1.95 -4.31
C ILE A 124 -7.13 2.18 -5.56
N LYS A 125 -6.51 2.29 -6.75
CA LYS A 125 -7.25 2.43 -8.02
C LYS A 125 -8.21 1.28 -8.30
N THR A 126 -7.91 0.08 -7.81
CA THR A 126 -8.81 -1.08 -7.92
C THR A 126 -9.99 -0.93 -6.97
N ILE A 127 -9.75 -0.42 -5.76
CA ILE A 127 -10.79 -0.12 -4.76
C ILE A 127 -11.75 0.97 -5.27
N ASP A 128 -11.23 1.96 -5.99
CA ASP A 128 -12.02 3.05 -6.59
C ASP A 128 -13.07 2.57 -7.61
N ARG A 129 -12.89 1.39 -8.18
CA ARG A 129 -13.83 0.79 -9.15
C ARG A 129 -14.90 -0.09 -8.51
N ILE A 130 -14.77 -0.40 -7.22
CA ILE A 130 -15.75 -1.23 -6.51
C ILE A 130 -16.93 -0.38 -6.08
N PRO A 131 -18.17 -0.88 -6.23
CA PRO A 131 -19.36 -0.17 -5.76
C PRO A 131 -19.24 0.16 -4.27
N VAL A 132 -19.46 1.41 -3.93
CA VAL A 132 -19.31 1.94 -2.58
C VAL A 132 -20.65 1.90 -1.83
N LEU A 133 -20.62 1.52 -0.55
CA LEU A 133 -21.78 1.57 0.31
C LEU A 133 -22.01 3.02 0.78
N MET A 134 -23.16 3.60 0.42
CA MET A 134 -23.54 4.97 0.80
C MET A 134 -22.51 6.06 0.46
N GLY A 135 -21.67 5.82 -0.57
CA GLY A 135 -20.64 6.76 -1.00
C GLY A 135 -19.30 6.66 -0.24
N GLU A 136 -19.15 5.68 0.65
CA GLU A 136 -17.94 5.46 1.42
C GLU A 136 -17.12 4.28 0.85
N LYS A 137 -15.86 4.53 0.52
CA LYS A 137 -14.92 3.50 0.05
C LYS A 137 -14.34 2.77 1.25
N ASP A 138 -14.67 1.49 1.41
CA ASP A 138 -14.23 0.70 2.55
C ASP A 138 -13.22 -0.38 2.12
N ILE A 139 -12.01 -0.25 2.64
CA ILE A 139 -10.90 -1.15 2.36
C ILE A 139 -11.17 -2.56 2.87
N LEU A 140 -11.70 -2.69 4.09
CA LEU A 140 -11.96 -4.01 4.67
C LEU A 140 -13.09 -4.73 3.93
N LYS A 141 -14.09 -4.02 3.46
CA LYS A 141 -15.14 -4.60 2.59
C LYS A 141 -14.57 -5.08 1.26
N THR A 142 -13.62 -4.34 0.70
CA THR A 142 -12.95 -4.75 -0.54
C THR A 142 -12.14 -6.04 -0.34
N ILE A 143 -11.43 -6.17 0.77
CA ILE A 143 -10.64 -7.36 1.10
C ILE A 143 -11.55 -8.59 1.26
N GLN A 144 -12.76 -8.43 1.78
CA GLN A 144 -13.75 -9.51 1.91
C GLN A 144 -14.20 -10.10 0.56
N LEU A 145 -13.96 -9.40 -0.56
CA LEU A 145 -14.25 -9.91 -1.92
C LEU A 145 -13.13 -10.80 -2.49
N LEU A 146 -11.99 -10.88 -1.81
CA LEU A 146 -10.85 -11.65 -2.30
C LEU A 146 -11.04 -13.16 -2.10
N PRO A 147 -10.54 -14.00 -3.02
CA PRO A 147 -10.57 -15.45 -2.87
C PRO A 147 -9.90 -15.90 -1.57
N GLY A 148 -10.59 -16.78 -0.81
CA GLY A 148 -10.10 -17.30 0.47
C GLY A 148 -10.24 -16.35 1.66
N VAL A 149 -10.96 -15.24 1.48
CA VAL A 149 -11.39 -14.34 2.54
C VAL A 149 -12.92 -14.43 2.66
N GLN A 150 -13.42 -14.50 3.88
CA GLN A 150 -14.86 -14.54 4.16
C GLN A 150 -15.24 -13.38 5.08
N SER A 151 -16.39 -12.79 4.83
CA SER A 151 -16.99 -11.79 5.71
C SER A 151 -17.49 -12.44 7.00
N GLY A 152 -17.41 -11.73 8.12
CA GLY A 152 -18.03 -12.12 9.38
C GLY A 152 -19.56 -11.94 9.42
N GLY A 153 -20.17 -11.51 8.31
CA GLY A 153 -21.59 -11.20 8.18
C GLY A 153 -21.84 -9.76 7.76
N GLU A 154 -23.08 -9.45 7.42
CA GLU A 154 -23.47 -8.08 7.08
C GLU A 154 -23.25 -7.13 8.28
N GLY A 155 -22.74 -5.93 7.99
CA GLY A 155 -22.46 -4.93 9.02
C GLY A 155 -21.23 -5.20 9.88
N THR A 156 -20.39 -6.19 9.54
CA THR A 156 -19.11 -6.43 10.22
C THR A 156 -17.92 -6.13 9.32
N SER A 157 -16.87 -5.51 9.86
CA SER A 157 -15.59 -5.32 9.18
C SER A 157 -14.63 -6.48 9.43
N GLY A 158 -14.98 -7.40 10.33
CA GLY A 158 -14.21 -8.60 10.60
C GLY A 158 -14.13 -9.48 9.36
N PHE A 159 -12.96 -10.06 9.10
CA PHE A 159 -12.76 -10.99 7.99
C PHE A 159 -12.02 -12.23 8.47
N TYR A 160 -12.40 -13.36 7.88
CA TYR A 160 -11.84 -14.68 8.13
C TYR A 160 -10.96 -15.06 6.96
N VAL A 161 -9.75 -15.52 7.22
CA VAL A 161 -8.82 -15.95 6.18
C VAL A 161 -8.49 -17.41 6.39
N ARG A 162 -8.80 -18.24 5.39
CA ARG A 162 -8.50 -19.68 5.40
C ARG A 162 -8.97 -20.39 6.68
N GLY A 163 -10.10 -19.96 7.25
CA GLY A 163 -10.68 -20.52 8.47
C GLY A 163 -10.19 -19.92 9.78
N GLY A 164 -9.22 -19.02 9.75
CA GLY A 164 -8.80 -18.27 10.93
C GLY A 164 -9.71 -17.08 11.24
N GLY A 165 -9.97 -16.81 12.52
CA GLY A 165 -10.85 -15.74 12.99
C GLY A 165 -10.28 -14.33 12.82
N PRO A 166 -11.12 -13.29 12.95
CA PRO A 166 -10.69 -11.89 12.83
C PRO A 166 -9.61 -11.48 13.83
N ASP A 167 -9.62 -12.04 15.02
CA ASP A 167 -8.64 -11.85 16.09
C ASP A 167 -7.27 -12.46 15.78
N GLN A 168 -7.22 -13.38 14.79
CA GLN A 168 -6.01 -14.04 14.34
C GLN A 168 -5.33 -13.32 13.17
N ASN A 169 -5.92 -12.25 12.67
CA ASN A 169 -5.32 -11.40 11.63
C ASN A 169 -4.48 -10.29 12.26
N LEU A 170 -3.29 -10.08 11.72
CA LEU A 170 -2.46 -8.91 12.02
C LEU A 170 -2.85 -7.79 11.08
N ILE A 171 -3.31 -6.68 11.63
CA ILE A 171 -3.66 -5.49 10.85
C ILE A 171 -2.67 -4.39 11.19
N LEU A 172 -1.98 -3.88 10.19
CA LEU A 172 -0.96 -2.85 10.31
C LEU A 172 -1.35 -1.60 9.50
N LEU A 173 -1.01 -0.44 10.02
CA LEU A 173 -1.00 0.83 9.31
C LEU A 173 0.38 1.45 9.46
N ASP A 174 1.13 1.55 8.36
CA ASP A 174 2.53 1.96 8.36
C ASP A 174 3.34 1.25 9.47
N GLU A 175 3.29 -0.08 9.50
CA GLU A 175 3.97 -0.97 10.46
C GLU A 175 3.40 -0.93 11.90
N ALA A 176 2.52 0.02 12.23
CA ALA A 176 1.88 0.09 13.54
C ALA A 176 0.66 -0.83 13.63
N VAL A 177 0.54 -1.59 14.74
CA VAL A 177 -0.58 -2.52 14.95
C VAL A 177 -1.88 -1.77 15.20
N VAL A 178 -2.90 -2.06 14.38
CA VAL A 178 -4.26 -1.54 14.55
C VAL A 178 -5.11 -2.62 15.25
N TYR A 179 -5.40 -2.41 16.53
CA TYR A 179 -6.18 -3.37 17.33
C TYR A 179 -7.67 -3.35 17.02
N ASN A 180 -8.23 -2.17 16.76
CA ASN A 180 -9.61 -2.02 16.32
C ASN A 180 -9.63 -1.31 14.97
N ALA A 181 -9.88 -2.09 13.92
CA ALA A 181 -9.84 -1.60 12.54
C ALA A 181 -11.18 -1.07 12.03
N SER A 182 -12.16 -0.82 12.94
CA SER A 182 -13.51 -0.47 12.51
C SER A 182 -14.23 0.53 13.41
N HIS A 183 -15.17 1.24 12.82
CA HIS A 183 -16.17 2.09 13.46
C HIS A 183 -17.55 1.46 13.40
N LEU A 184 -18.48 1.95 14.24
CA LEU A 184 -19.90 1.52 14.27
C LEU A 184 -20.01 0.01 14.30
N PHE A 185 -19.38 -0.63 15.29
CA PHE A 185 -19.43 -2.09 15.49
C PHE A 185 -19.03 -2.92 14.26
N GLY A 186 -18.26 -2.35 13.35
CA GLY A 186 -17.79 -3.04 12.15
C GLY A 186 -18.41 -2.59 10.82
N PHE A 187 -19.24 -1.56 10.82
CA PHE A 187 -19.83 -1.06 9.58
C PHE A 187 -18.83 -0.37 8.66
N PHE A 188 -17.87 0.38 9.23
CA PHE A 188 -16.88 1.14 8.48
C PHE A 188 -15.47 0.81 8.96
N SER A 189 -14.52 0.75 8.03
CA SER A 189 -13.10 0.64 8.39
C SER A 189 -12.56 1.98 8.90
N VAL A 190 -11.52 1.91 9.73
CA VAL A 190 -10.77 3.09 10.18
C VAL A 190 -9.90 3.69 9.08
N PHE A 191 -9.71 2.99 7.97
CA PHE A 191 -8.83 3.39 6.89
C PHE A 191 -9.50 4.38 5.94
N ASN A 192 -8.96 5.59 5.85
CA ASN A 192 -9.37 6.55 4.84
C ASN A 192 -8.62 6.29 3.53
N SER A 193 -9.33 5.86 2.49
CA SER A 193 -8.76 5.50 1.19
C SER A 193 -7.93 6.61 0.55
N ASP A 194 -8.25 7.89 0.83
CA ASP A 194 -7.53 9.03 0.25
C ASP A 194 -6.09 9.14 0.78
N ALA A 195 -5.82 8.62 1.99
CA ALA A 195 -4.50 8.61 2.61
C ALA A 195 -3.70 7.31 2.37
N ILE A 196 -4.30 6.29 1.75
CA ILE A 196 -3.66 4.98 1.56
C ILE A 196 -3.03 4.90 0.17
N ASN A 197 -1.84 4.28 0.10
CA ASN A 197 -1.10 4.04 -1.13
C ASN A 197 -1.39 2.63 -1.68
N ASN A 198 -1.06 1.61 -0.90
CA ASN A 198 -1.31 0.21 -1.24
C ASN A 198 -1.69 -0.62 -0.02
N ILE A 199 -2.19 -1.81 -0.29
CA ILE A 199 -2.63 -2.76 0.73
C ILE A 199 -2.11 -4.13 0.34
N ASP A 200 -1.38 -4.76 1.25
CA ASP A 200 -0.87 -6.10 1.11
C ASP A 200 -1.64 -7.06 2.02
N LEU A 201 -2.29 -8.05 1.43
CA LEU A 201 -2.89 -9.15 2.19
C LEU A 201 -2.05 -10.42 2.01
N ILE A 202 -1.42 -10.88 3.09
CA ILE A 202 -0.60 -12.09 3.12
C ILE A 202 -1.42 -13.21 3.76
N LYS A 203 -1.74 -14.23 2.95
CA LYS A 203 -2.59 -15.36 3.34
C LYS A 203 -1.75 -16.64 3.52
N GLY A 204 -1.13 -16.82 4.68
CA GLY A 204 -0.19 -17.92 4.93
C GLY A 204 1.22 -17.62 4.42
N SER A 205 2.20 -18.46 4.78
CA SER A 205 3.63 -18.26 4.49
C SER A 205 4.10 -16.85 4.90
N MET A 206 3.71 -16.43 6.12
CA MET A 206 4.07 -15.11 6.62
C MET A 206 5.59 -14.96 6.68
N PRO A 207 6.16 -13.91 6.07
CA PRO A 207 7.58 -13.58 6.21
C PRO A 207 7.97 -13.39 7.68
N ALA A 208 9.23 -13.64 8.01
CA ALA A 208 9.73 -13.64 9.39
C ALA A 208 9.67 -12.28 10.10
N ASN A 209 9.49 -11.19 9.35
CA ASN A 209 9.28 -9.83 9.89
C ASN A 209 7.88 -9.61 10.46
N TYR A 210 6.91 -10.49 10.16
CA TYR A 210 5.58 -10.43 10.73
C TYR A 210 5.41 -11.51 11.80
N GLY A 211 4.78 -11.15 12.92
CA GLY A 211 4.57 -12.07 14.03
C GLY A 211 3.35 -11.72 14.88
N GLY A 212 3.06 -12.57 15.88
CA GLY A 212 2.02 -12.31 16.87
C GLY A 212 0.58 -12.63 16.43
N ARG A 213 0.35 -13.11 15.22
CA ARG A 213 -0.95 -13.56 14.71
C ARG A 213 -0.79 -14.83 13.85
N LEU A 214 -1.90 -15.58 13.66
CA LEU A 214 -1.84 -16.95 13.14
C LEU A 214 -2.42 -17.10 11.73
N SER A 215 -3.33 -16.22 11.28
CA SER A 215 -4.10 -16.42 10.07
C SER A 215 -3.58 -15.62 8.88
N ALA A 216 -3.58 -14.31 8.98
CA ALA A 216 -3.18 -13.43 7.89
C ALA A 216 -2.52 -12.16 8.41
N VAL A 217 -1.81 -11.46 7.50
CA VAL A 217 -1.33 -10.10 7.71
C VAL A 217 -2.01 -9.19 6.70
N LEU A 218 -2.60 -8.12 7.18
CA LEU A 218 -3.07 -7.01 6.39
C LEU A 218 -2.15 -5.81 6.65
N ASP A 219 -1.28 -5.52 5.70
CA ASP A 219 -0.34 -4.41 5.78
C ASP A 219 -0.85 -3.26 4.92
N VAL A 220 -1.24 -2.16 5.57
CA VAL A 220 -1.80 -0.97 4.94
C VAL A 220 -0.77 0.13 4.96
N ASN A 221 -0.32 0.56 3.79
CA ASN A 221 0.72 1.57 3.64
C ASN A 221 0.10 2.91 3.24
N MET A 222 0.43 3.96 3.99
CA MET A 222 -0.01 5.32 3.72
C MET A 222 0.79 5.98 2.61
N LYS A 223 0.15 6.92 1.88
CA LYS A 223 0.84 7.83 0.97
C LYS A 223 1.88 8.67 1.71
N ASP A 224 2.98 8.97 1.04
CA ASP A 224 4.02 9.86 1.57
C ASP A 224 3.66 11.34 1.44
N GLY A 225 2.66 11.65 0.61
CA GLY A 225 2.30 13.02 0.24
C GLY A 225 3.19 13.60 -0.86
N ASN A 226 2.69 14.63 -1.53
CA ASN A 226 3.34 15.27 -2.66
C ASN A 226 4.49 16.17 -2.20
N ASN A 227 5.73 15.87 -2.62
CA ASN A 227 6.89 16.66 -2.23
C ASN A 227 7.21 17.81 -3.21
N LYS A 228 6.41 18.01 -4.26
CA LYS A 228 6.63 19.05 -5.29
C LYS A 228 5.66 20.22 -5.18
N LYS A 229 4.38 19.94 -4.90
CA LYS A 229 3.31 20.95 -4.85
C LYS A 229 2.27 20.61 -3.79
N PHE A 230 1.59 21.63 -3.29
CA PHE A 230 0.44 21.44 -2.42
C PHE A 230 -0.75 20.89 -3.21
N GLY A 231 -1.45 19.95 -2.61
CA GLY A 231 -2.69 19.36 -3.12
C GLY A 231 -3.75 19.35 -2.02
N VAL A 232 -5.00 19.54 -2.43
CA VAL A 232 -6.17 19.36 -1.57
C VAL A 232 -7.16 18.52 -2.34
N GLU A 233 -7.59 17.42 -1.74
CA GLU A 233 -8.62 16.55 -2.25
C GLU A 233 -9.70 16.40 -1.19
N GLY A 234 -10.95 16.25 -1.60
CA GLY A 234 -12.04 16.06 -0.65
C GLY A 234 -13.31 15.61 -1.31
N GLY A 235 -14.24 15.14 -0.48
CA GLY A 235 -15.53 14.67 -0.94
C GLY A 235 -16.59 14.84 0.12
N ILE A 236 -17.81 15.11 -0.33
CA ILE A 236 -19.01 15.13 0.48
C ILE A 236 -19.89 14.00 -0.02
N GLY A 237 -20.07 12.98 0.80
CA GLY A 237 -20.96 11.86 0.54
C GLY A 237 -22.29 12.02 1.26
N LEU A 238 -23.14 11.01 1.14
CA LEU A 238 -24.46 11.02 1.78
C LEU A 238 -24.35 11.01 3.32
N ILE A 239 -23.40 10.27 3.87
CA ILE A 239 -23.28 10.03 5.31
C ILE A 239 -21.96 10.52 5.91
N SER A 240 -20.98 10.88 5.09
CA SER A 240 -19.66 11.30 5.53
C SER A 240 -19.08 12.38 4.64
N SER A 241 -18.17 13.15 5.20
CA SER A 241 -17.31 14.07 4.45
C SER A 241 -15.86 13.79 4.78
N ARG A 242 -14.99 13.97 3.80
CA ARG A 242 -13.54 13.78 3.95
C ARG A 242 -12.78 14.92 3.28
N ILE A 243 -11.62 15.19 3.79
CA ILE A 243 -10.67 16.15 3.23
C ILE A 243 -9.25 15.63 3.45
N THR A 244 -8.44 15.72 2.42
CA THR A 244 -7.03 15.36 2.45
C THR A 244 -6.20 16.53 1.94
N ILE A 245 -5.18 16.88 2.68
CA ILE A 245 -4.24 17.97 2.37
C ILE A 245 -2.86 17.35 2.34
N GLU A 246 -2.12 17.60 1.27
CA GLU A 246 -0.75 17.13 1.12
C GLU A 246 0.16 18.23 0.57
N GLY A 247 1.45 18.10 0.81
CA GLY A 247 2.38 19.07 0.25
C GLY A 247 3.82 18.88 0.71
N PRO A 248 4.73 19.69 0.14
CA PRO A 248 6.13 19.67 0.54
C PRO A 248 6.37 20.34 1.89
N ILE A 249 7.10 19.66 2.79
CA ILE A 249 7.80 20.30 3.92
C ILE A 249 9.05 20.98 3.38
N LYS A 250 9.78 20.24 2.52
CA LYS A 250 10.91 20.77 1.75
C LYS A 250 10.78 20.22 0.34
N LYS A 251 10.68 21.12 -0.63
CA LYS A 251 10.47 20.79 -2.04
C LYS A 251 11.46 19.74 -2.52
N ASP A 252 10.97 18.76 -3.28
CA ASP A 252 11.69 17.62 -3.88
C ASP A 252 12.37 16.68 -2.85
N THR A 253 12.17 16.90 -1.55
CA THR A 253 12.90 16.19 -0.50
C THR A 253 11.96 15.54 0.53
N SER A 254 11.02 16.32 1.06
CA SER A 254 10.21 15.96 2.23
C SER A 254 8.78 16.39 2.05
N SER A 255 7.83 15.60 2.53
CA SER A 255 6.39 15.86 2.34
C SER A 255 5.59 15.49 3.59
N PHE A 256 4.36 15.95 3.59
CA PHE A 256 3.34 15.56 4.55
C PHE A 256 2.02 15.28 3.85
N ILE A 257 1.18 14.49 4.50
CA ILE A 257 -0.23 14.27 4.19
C ILE A 257 -1.03 14.28 5.49
N ILE A 258 -2.17 14.94 5.46
CA ILE A 258 -3.15 14.97 6.54
C ILE A 258 -4.50 14.68 5.93
N SER A 259 -5.17 13.66 6.42
CA SER A 259 -6.49 13.26 5.95
C SER A 259 -7.45 13.18 7.12
N ALA A 260 -8.59 13.85 7.00
CA ALA A 260 -9.64 13.85 8.00
C ALA A 260 -10.96 13.39 7.38
N ARG A 261 -11.74 12.62 8.17
CA ARG A 261 -13.07 12.14 7.81
C ARG A 261 -14.00 12.31 9.00
N ARG A 262 -15.27 12.68 8.75
CA ARG A 262 -16.34 12.71 9.73
C ARG A 262 -17.63 12.18 9.11
N THR A 263 -18.32 11.31 9.83
CA THR A 263 -19.72 10.99 9.54
C THR A 263 -20.66 11.95 10.23
N TYR A 264 -21.86 12.14 9.67
CA TYR A 264 -22.89 13.01 10.22
C TYR A 264 -24.25 12.30 10.31
N PHE A 265 -24.21 11.01 10.68
CA PHE A 265 -25.41 10.21 10.87
C PHE A 265 -26.29 10.80 11.98
N ASP A 266 -25.68 11.40 13.00
CA ASP A 266 -26.33 12.19 14.05
C ASP A 266 -27.21 13.31 13.49
N VAL A 267 -26.74 14.03 12.47
CA VAL A 267 -27.47 15.13 11.84
C VAL A 267 -28.61 14.62 10.97
N LEU A 268 -28.38 13.55 10.20
CA LEU A 268 -29.36 12.98 9.28
C LEU A 268 -30.54 12.31 9.99
N THR A 269 -30.30 11.67 11.13
CA THR A 269 -31.33 10.98 11.89
C THR A 269 -32.12 11.91 12.82
N LYS A 270 -31.57 13.08 13.17
CA LYS A 270 -32.17 14.01 14.10
C LYS A 270 -33.65 14.33 13.83
N PRO A 271 -34.10 14.66 12.60
CA PRO A 271 -35.53 14.96 12.34
C PRO A 271 -36.49 13.82 12.68
N TYR A 272 -35.98 12.57 12.64
CA TYR A 272 -36.79 11.38 12.91
C TYR A 272 -36.73 10.98 14.39
N VAL A 273 -35.53 11.11 15.01
CA VAL A 273 -35.30 10.72 16.39
C VAL A 273 -35.92 11.70 17.36
N ASP A 274 -35.89 13.01 17.07
CA ASP A 274 -36.45 14.07 17.92
C ASP A 274 -37.98 13.97 18.08
N THR A 275 -38.66 13.21 17.23
CA THR A 275 -40.13 12.94 17.31
C THR A 275 -40.45 11.69 18.13
N THR A 276 -39.47 11.00 18.66
CA THR A 276 -39.63 9.74 19.41
C THR A 276 -39.13 9.89 20.84
N SER A 277 -39.35 8.84 21.65
CA SER A 277 -38.80 8.73 23.01
C SER A 277 -37.26 8.71 23.06
N PHE A 278 -36.59 8.61 21.91
CA PHE A 278 -35.13 8.61 21.77
C PHE A 278 -34.57 9.98 21.35
N SER A 279 -35.32 11.06 21.61
CA SER A 279 -34.89 12.41 21.26
C SER A 279 -33.49 12.73 21.82
N GLY A 280 -32.60 13.24 20.96
CA GLY A 280 -31.21 13.53 21.31
C GLY A 280 -30.27 12.32 21.22
N SER A 281 -30.76 11.12 20.80
CA SER A 281 -29.88 9.99 20.50
C SER A 281 -29.23 10.17 19.13
N GLY A 282 -27.99 9.75 19.00
CA GLY A 282 -27.25 9.86 17.75
C GLY A 282 -25.92 9.15 17.77
N TYR A 283 -25.36 8.98 16.58
CA TYR A 283 -24.05 8.37 16.40
C TYR A 283 -23.25 9.13 15.33
N TYR A 284 -21.99 9.35 15.59
CA TYR A 284 -21.03 9.78 14.59
C TYR A 284 -19.63 9.31 14.96
N PHE A 285 -18.75 9.25 13.96
CA PHE A 285 -17.32 9.08 14.20
C PHE A 285 -16.52 10.10 13.41
N TYR A 286 -15.29 10.28 13.78
CA TYR A 286 -14.33 11.05 13.02
C TYR A 286 -12.94 10.43 13.13
N ASP A 287 -12.17 10.59 12.05
CA ASP A 287 -10.82 10.08 11.88
C ASP A 287 -9.89 11.19 11.47
N LEU A 288 -8.67 11.09 11.95
CA LEU A 288 -7.53 11.88 11.51
C LEU A 288 -6.37 10.94 11.23
N THR A 289 -5.87 10.95 10.03
CA THR A 289 -4.71 10.18 9.59
C THR A 289 -3.65 11.14 9.10
N THR A 290 -2.41 11.00 9.59
CA THR A 290 -1.32 11.91 9.25
C THR A 290 -0.04 11.14 8.99
N LYS A 291 0.73 11.58 7.99
CA LYS A 291 2.08 11.10 7.76
C LYS A 291 2.97 12.25 7.34
N ALA A 292 4.19 12.25 7.84
CA ALA A 292 5.22 13.17 7.39
C ALA A 292 6.54 12.41 7.20
N ASN A 293 7.33 12.85 6.23
CA ASN A 293 8.64 12.30 6.03
C ASN A 293 9.67 13.43 5.88
N TYR A 294 10.87 13.18 6.35
CA TYR A 294 11.97 14.13 6.25
C TYR A 294 13.28 13.45 5.91
N ARG A 295 13.92 13.88 4.81
CA ARG A 295 15.22 13.36 4.39
C ARG A 295 16.31 14.12 5.11
N LEU A 296 17.02 13.43 6.02
CA LEU A 296 18.14 13.98 6.80
C LEU A 296 19.42 14.03 5.96
N SER A 297 19.70 12.96 5.20
CA SER A 297 20.87 12.82 4.35
C SER A 297 20.52 12.11 3.03
N LYS A 298 21.51 11.80 2.20
CA LYS A 298 21.30 10.97 1.00
C LYS A 298 20.85 9.56 1.35
N LYS A 299 21.24 9.06 2.53
CA LYS A 299 20.99 7.68 2.98
C LYS A 299 19.88 7.57 4.04
N ASP A 300 19.58 8.66 4.75
CA ASP A 300 18.70 8.63 5.91
C ASP A 300 17.42 9.41 5.67
N ARG A 301 16.29 8.79 5.91
CA ARG A 301 14.95 9.40 5.86
C ARG A 301 14.16 8.97 7.09
N ILE A 302 13.51 9.90 7.74
CA ILE A 302 12.63 9.66 8.88
C ILE A 302 11.19 9.74 8.39
N PHE A 303 10.37 8.81 8.88
CA PHE A 303 8.93 8.79 8.68
C PHE A 303 8.25 8.88 10.05
N ILE A 304 7.19 9.66 10.12
CA ILE A 304 6.32 9.76 11.28
C ILE A 304 4.89 9.63 10.75
N SER A 305 4.17 8.61 11.19
CA SER A 305 2.76 8.42 10.89
C SER A 305 1.94 8.35 12.16
N GLY A 306 0.67 8.73 12.07
CA GLY A 306 -0.24 8.71 13.19
C GLY A 306 -1.68 8.59 12.74
N TYR A 307 -2.46 7.88 13.53
CA TYR A 307 -3.89 7.73 13.38
C TYR A 307 -4.59 8.07 14.70
N PHE A 308 -5.68 8.81 14.59
CA PHE A 308 -6.60 9.07 15.67
C PHE A 308 -8.04 8.90 15.17
N GLY A 309 -8.84 8.10 15.87
CA GLY A 309 -10.25 7.91 15.57
C GLY A 309 -11.08 7.94 16.85
N ARG A 310 -12.31 8.42 16.74
CA ARG A 310 -13.26 8.41 17.85
C ARG A 310 -14.67 8.16 17.39
N ASP A 311 -15.32 7.18 18.01
CA ASP A 311 -16.74 6.93 17.91
C ASP A 311 -17.48 7.64 19.05
N VAL A 312 -18.58 8.31 18.73
CA VAL A 312 -19.46 8.97 19.69
C VAL A 312 -20.86 8.43 19.53
N PHE A 313 -21.33 7.79 20.54
CA PHE A 313 -22.70 7.29 20.64
C PHE A 313 -23.42 7.97 21.80
N THR A 314 -24.50 8.66 21.52
CA THR A 314 -25.36 9.30 22.50
C THR A 314 -26.69 8.54 22.52
N PHE A 315 -27.11 8.11 23.69
CA PHE A 315 -28.40 7.46 23.89
C PHE A 315 -29.17 8.17 25.00
N ASN A 316 -30.32 8.71 24.65
CA ASN A 316 -31.26 9.31 25.59
C ASN A 316 -32.52 8.48 25.61
N SER A 317 -32.98 8.13 26.78
CA SER A 317 -34.21 7.32 27.04
C SER A 317 -35.26 8.15 27.75
#